data_f397d0efd6cd1db1e9f4860f94045e3f
#
_entry.id   f397d0efd6cd1db1e9f4860f94045e3f
#
_cell.length_a   1.000
_cell.length_b   1.000
_cell.length_c   1.000
_cell.angle_alpha   90.00
_cell.angle_beta   90.00
_cell.angle_gamma   90.00
#
_symmetry.space_group_name_H-M   'P 1'
#
loop_
_entity.id
_entity.type
_entity.pdbx_description
1 polymer ?
#
loop_
_entity_poly.entity_id
_entity_poly.type
_entity_poly.pdbx_seq_one_letter_code
_entity_poly.pdbx_strand_id
1 'polypeptide(L)'
;YEVCIDAGAYVESLTLKDGVSLRGGFNAQANWAFTGGATIVNGGTTAVAGTAVGNLFIRGLTINATTNSATGGSSYGIRVGGAKNNITIRESAITTGNGGSGSSGSNGSAGAGGNTGGNGGNGCENSSIFCDTCSQPAAGTGATARSCT
;
A
#
# COMPACT_ATOMS: atom_id res chain seq x y z
N TYR A 1 -7.41 -5.15 34.27
CA TYR A 1 -8.39 -6.26 34.27
C TYR A 1 -7.91 -7.35 33.32
N GLU A 2 -8.32 -8.60 33.58
CA GLU A 2 -8.04 -9.75 32.72
C GLU A 2 -9.38 -10.39 32.28
N VAL A 3 -9.51 -10.63 30.98
CA VAL A 3 -10.61 -11.36 30.38
C VAL A 3 -10.14 -12.76 30.06
N CYS A 4 -10.76 -13.76 30.71
CA CYS A 4 -10.56 -15.17 30.41
C CYS A 4 -11.46 -15.56 29.22
N ILE A 5 -10.87 -16.20 28.22
CA ILE A 5 -11.56 -16.58 26.99
C ILE A 5 -11.60 -18.11 26.92
N ASP A 6 -12.79 -18.64 26.66
CA ASP A 6 -13.01 -20.08 26.49
C ASP A 6 -12.21 -20.65 25.30
N ALA A 7 -11.83 -21.90 25.39
CA ALA A 7 -11.23 -22.60 24.27
C ALA A 7 -12.28 -22.77 23.16
N GLY A 8 -11.92 -22.42 21.94
CA GLY A 8 -12.82 -22.45 20.80
C GLY A 8 -12.34 -21.59 19.65
N ALA A 9 -13.11 -21.55 18.56
CA ALA A 9 -12.85 -20.72 17.40
C ALA A 9 -13.89 -19.58 17.31
N TYR A 10 -13.41 -18.36 17.27
CA TYR A 10 -14.19 -17.13 17.20
C TYR A 10 -13.97 -16.47 15.83
N VAL A 11 -15.05 -16.23 15.11
CA VAL A 11 -15.00 -15.57 13.78
C VAL A 11 -15.39 -14.12 13.96
N GLU A 12 -14.46 -13.34 14.50
CA GLU A 12 -14.65 -11.92 14.79
C GLU A 12 -13.32 -11.20 14.89
N SER A 13 -13.34 -9.87 14.71
CA SER A 13 -12.20 -9.00 15.00
C SER A 13 -12.33 -8.42 16.39
N LEU A 14 -11.24 -8.43 17.16
CA LEU A 14 -11.21 -7.93 18.53
C LEU A 14 -10.77 -6.47 18.58
N THR A 15 -11.39 -5.71 19.48
CA THR A 15 -10.95 -4.35 19.82
C THR A 15 -10.39 -4.32 21.25
N LEU A 16 -9.09 -4.02 21.34
CA LEU A 16 -8.41 -3.88 22.62
C LEU A 16 -8.92 -2.67 23.39
N LYS A 17 -8.96 -2.80 24.72
CA LYS A 17 -9.28 -1.73 25.65
C LYS A 17 -8.08 -1.47 26.56
N ASP A 18 -7.86 -0.21 26.91
CA ASP A 18 -6.76 0.21 27.78
C ASP A 18 -6.83 -0.51 29.14
N GLY A 19 -5.71 -1.09 29.57
CA GLY A 19 -5.62 -1.81 30.84
C GLY A 19 -6.39 -3.14 30.91
N VAL A 20 -6.93 -3.64 29.79
CA VAL A 20 -7.66 -4.92 29.74
C VAL A 20 -6.83 -5.97 29.03
N SER A 21 -6.41 -6.97 29.75
CA SER A 21 -5.62 -8.10 29.23
C SER A 21 -6.52 -9.23 28.76
N LEU A 22 -6.04 -10.00 27.78
CA LEU A 22 -6.74 -11.14 27.19
C LEU A 22 -5.96 -12.43 27.45
N ARG A 23 -6.63 -13.45 27.95
CA ARG A 23 -6.04 -14.78 28.18
C ARG A 23 -6.95 -15.88 27.67
N GLY A 24 -6.43 -16.67 26.73
CA GLY A 24 -7.11 -17.86 26.21
C GLY A 24 -6.81 -19.12 26.99
N GLY A 25 -7.42 -20.23 26.61
CA GLY A 25 -7.16 -21.56 27.14
C GLY A 25 -8.01 -21.96 28.32
N PHE A 26 -9.10 -21.28 28.58
CA PHE A 26 -10.04 -21.62 29.65
C PHE A 26 -11.13 -22.57 29.16
N ASN A 27 -11.83 -23.20 30.08
CA ASN A 27 -13.01 -24.00 29.78
C ASN A 27 -14.18 -23.51 30.65
N ALA A 28 -15.16 -22.86 30.00
CA ALA A 28 -16.33 -22.30 30.68
C ALA A 28 -17.20 -23.39 31.32
N GLN A 29 -17.26 -24.59 30.72
CA GLN A 29 -18.04 -25.72 31.24
C GLN A 29 -17.34 -26.41 32.42
N ALA A 30 -16.04 -26.18 32.60
CA ALA A 30 -15.28 -26.65 33.76
C ALA A 30 -15.05 -25.52 34.77
N ASN A 31 -16.05 -24.71 35.01
CA ASN A 31 -16.01 -23.58 35.94
C ASN A 31 -14.83 -22.61 35.68
N TRP A 32 -14.60 -22.30 34.40
CA TRP A 32 -13.51 -21.43 33.96
C TRP A 32 -12.11 -21.90 34.37
N ALA A 33 -11.92 -23.21 34.45
CA ALA A 33 -10.61 -23.78 34.72
C ALA A 33 -9.69 -23.55 33.52
N PHE A 34 -8.43 -23.21 33.79
CA PHE A 34 -7.42 -23.15 32.73
C PHE A 34 -7.03 -24.56 32.31
N THR A 35 -7.33 -24.92 31.06
CA THR A 35 -7.04 -26.24 30.49
C THR A 35 -5.95 -26.23 29.43
N GLY A 36 -5.52 -25.03 28.99
CA GLY A 36 -4.59 -24.87 27.89
C GLY A 36 -5.19 -25.22 26.52
N GLY A 37 -6.51 -25.31 26.42
CA GLY A 37 -7.21 -25.53 25.15
C GLY A 37 -6.99 -24.39 24.16
N ALA A 38 -7.03 -24.70 22.87
CA ALA A 38 -6.79 -23.68 21.83
C ALA A 38 -7.93 -22.66 21.77
N THR A 39 -7.57 -21.38 21.91
CA THR A 39 -8.47 -20.23 21.69
C THR A 39 -8.04 -19.52 20.41
N ILE A 40 -8.87 -19.62 19.36
CA ILE A 40 -8.53 -19.17 18.01
C ILE A 40 -9.43 -17.99 17.62
N VAL A 41 -8.82 -16.88 17.24
CA VAL A 41 -9.50 -15.69 16.73
C VAL A 41 -9.26 -15.62 15.23
N ASN A 42 -10.28 -15.84 14.44
CA ASN A 42 -10.29 -15.68 12.98
C ASN A 42 -10.93 -14.33 12.63
N GLY A 43 -10.10 -13.29 12.59
CA GLY A 43 -10.56 -11.93 12.31
C GLY A 43 -10.61 -11.59 10.81
N GLY A 44 -10.98 -10.35 10.51
CA GLY A 44 -10.91 -9.79 9.17
C GLY A 44 -9.47 -9.41 8.76
N THR A 45 -9.33 -8.47 7.86
CA THR A 45 -8.01 -7.94 7.41
C THR A 45 -7.23 -7.27 8.54
N THR A 46 -7.86 -6.96 9.65
CA THR A 46 -7.23 -6.62 10.94
C THR A 46 -7.92 -7.46 12.02
N ALA A 47 -7.24 -8.50 12.50
CA ALA A 47 -7.84 -9.43 13.44
C ALA A 47 -7.97 -8.83 14.85
N VAL A 48 -6.98 -8.09 15.30
CA VAL A 48 -7.00 -7.39 16.59
C VAL A 48 -6.57 -5.95 16.39
N ALA A 49 -7.39 -5.01 16.85
CA ALA A 49 -7.12 -3.58 16.75
C ALA A 49 -7.11 -2.91 18.13
N GLY A 50 -6.32 -1.85 18.29
CA GLY A 50 -6.32 -1.00 19.46
C GLY A 50 -5.87 0.42 19.14
N THR A 51 -6.44 1.41 19.79
CA THR A 51 -6.00 2.81 19.68
C THR A 51 -5.85 3.39 21.08
N ALA A 52 -4.70 4.01 21.33
CA ALA A 52 -4.35 4.61 22.61
C ALA A 52 -4.51 3.63 23.79
N VAL A 53 -4.06 2.39 23.62
CA VAL A 53 -4.11 1.32 24.62
C VAL A 53 -2.72 0.97 25.13
N GLY A 54 -2.65 0.46 26.34
CA GLY A 54 -1.43 -0.01 26.99
C GLY A 54 -1.72 -0.73 28.28
N ASN A 55 -0.65 -1.11 29.03
CA ASN A 55 -0.72 -1.83 30.30
C ASN A 55 -1.58 -3.09 30.23
N LEU A 56 -1.41 -3.87 29.16
CA LEU A 56 -2.16 -5.09 28.91
C LEU A 56 -1.25 -6.21 28.40
N PHE A 57 -1.71 -7.43 28.52
CA PHE A 57 -1.11 -8.58 27.85
C PHE A 57 -2.14 -9.34 27.02
N ILE A 58 -1.62 -10.02 26.00
CA ILE A 58 -2.34 -10.99 25.18
C ILE A 58 -1.61 -12.32 25.33
N ARG A 59 -2.30 -13.34 25.85
CA ARG A 59 -1.67 -14.61 26.16
C ARG A 59 -2.53 -15.81 25.74
N GLY A 60 -1.88 -16.82 25.16
CA GLY A 60 -2.52 -18.10 24.85
C GLY A 60 -3.56 -18.00 23.74
N LEU A 61 -3.40 -17.10 22.77
CA LEU A 61 -4.30 -16.93 21.62
C LEU A 61 -3.62 -17.31 20.32
N THR A 62 -4.39 -17.95 19.44
CA THR A 62 -4.05 -18.05 18.03
C THR A 62 -4.86 -17.01 17.27
N ILE A 63 -4.18 -16.05 16.64
CA ILE A 63 -4.80 -14.90 15.96
C ILE A 63 -4.53 -15.00 14.47
N ASN A 64 -5.58 -15.12 13.68
CA ASN A 64 -5.51 -15.23 12.22
C ASN A 64 -6.19 -14.03 11.57
N ALA A 65 -5.47 -13.31 10.71
CA ALA A 65 -6.04 -12.28 9.86
C ALA A 65 -6.17 -12.76 8.41
N THR A 66 -7.21 -12.32 7.73
CA THR A 66 -7.46 -12.67 6.34
C THR A 66 -6.62 -11.83 5.38
N THR A 67 -6.44 -12.32 4.14
CA THR A 67 -5.84 -11.57 3.05
C THR A 67 -6.66 -10.30 2.74
N ASN A 68 -5.97 -9.18 2.53
CA ASN A 68 -6.59 -7.95 2.06
C ASN A 68 -6.38 -7.83 0.55
N SER A 69 -7.44 -8.01 -0.23
CA SER A 69 -7.41 -7.91 -1.69
C SER A 69 -7.58 -6.49 -2.23
N ALA A 70 -7.84 -5.50 -1.36
CA ALA A 70 -7.95 -4.11 -1.79
C ALA A 70 -6.59 -3.59 -2.28
N THR A 71 -6.57 -2.81 -3.36
CA THR A 71 -5.35 -2.22 -3.92
C THR A 71 -4.60 -1.42 -2.86
N GLY A 72 -3.33 -1.77 -2.62
CA GLY A 72 -2.50 -1.17 -1.58
C GLY A 72 -2.94 -1.50 -0.14
N GLY A 73 -3.90 -2.40 0.03
CA GLY A 73 -4.39 -2.80 1.34
C GLY A 73 -3.38 -3.66 2.11
N SER A 74 -3.42 -3.59 3.43
CA SER A 74 -2.56 -4.40 4.32
C SER A 74 -3.38 -5.37 5.16
N SER A 75 -2.80 -6.50 5.53
CA SER A 75 -3.36 -7.46 6.49
C SER A 75 -2.59 -7.37 7.80
N TYR A 76 -3.30 -7.29 8.92
CA TYR A 76 -2.72 -7.15 10.25
C TYR A 76 -3.27 -8.22 11.21
N GLY A 77 -2.39 -9.00 11.81
CA GLY A 77 -2.77 -9.86 12.93
C GLY A 77 -3.14 -9.01 14.15
N ILE A 78 -2.24 -8.10 14.54
CA ILE A 78 -2.49 -7.11 15.59
C ILE A 78 -2.05 -5.74 15.09
N ARG A 79 -2.90 -4.73 15.24
CA ARG A 79 -2.60 -3.33 14.91
C ARG A 79 -2.91 -2.42 16.09
N VAL A 80 -1.91 -1.74 16.60
CA VAL A 80 -2.09 -0.76 17.69
C VAL A 80 -1.56 0.59 17.23
N GLY A 81 -2.41 1.61 17.30
CA GLY A 81 -2.07 3.00 17.06
C GLY A 81 -1.96 3.78 18.37
N GLY A 82 -0.92 4.63 18.50
CA GLY A 82 -0.74 5.48 19.70
C GLY A 82 -0.66 4.69 21.01
N ALA A 83 0.14 3.61 21.03
CA ALA A 83 0.34 2.83 22.27
C ALA A 83 0.81 3.72 23.41
N LYS A 84 0.17 3.61 24.58
CA LYS A 84 0.51 4.43 25.75
C LYS A 84 1.70 3.88 26.51
N ASN A 85 1.69 2.58 26.77
CA ASN A 85 2.68 1.88 27.61
C ASN A 85 2.84 0.43 27.12
N ASN A 86 3.38 -0.42 27.99
CA ASN A 86 3.70 -1.81 27.68
C ASN A 86 2.49 -2.61 27.21
N ILE A 87 2.64 -3.22 26.05
CA ILE A 87 1.77 -4.28 25.55
C ILE A 87 2.65 -5.52 25.44
N THR A 88 2.25 -6.60 26.12
CA THR A 88 3.01 -7.84 26.14
C THR A 88 2.23 -8.94 25.45
N ILE A 89 2.86 -9.63 24.49
CA ILE A 89 2.28 -10.79 23.80
C ILE A 89 3.10 -12.02 24.21
N ARG A 90 2.45 -13.03 24.75
CA ARG A 90 3.10 -14.27 25.19
C ARG A 90 2.28 -15.50 24.79
N GLU A 91 2.98 -16.59 24.52
CA GLU A 91 2.35 -17.89 24.26
C GLU A 91 1.23 -17.80 23.20
N SER A 92 1.40 -16.95 22.23
CA SER A 92 0.39 -16.68 21.19
C SER A 92 1.00 -16.86 19.80
N ALA A 93 0.21 -17.40 18.88
CA ALA A 93 0.54 -17.51 17.47
C ALA A 93 -0.20 -16.43 16.69
N ILE A 94 0.48 -15.71 15.79
CA ILE A 94 -0.13 -14.67 14.95
C ILE A 94 0.17 -14.98 13.49
N THR A 95 -0.88 -15.15 12.71
CA THR A 95 -0.79 -15.40 11.26
C THR A 95 -1.55 -14.31 10.51
N THR A 96 -0.97 -13.81 9.44
CA THR A 96 -1.63 -12.83 8.57
C THR A 96 -1.76 -13.36 7.16
N GLY A 97 -2.80 -12.95 6.46
CA GLY A 97 -2.89 -13.09 5.02
C GLY A 97 -1.99 -12.10 4.28
N ASN A 98 -2.01 -12.15 2.97
CA ASN A 98 -1.25 -11.24 2.11
C ASN A 98 -1.89 -9.84 2.09
N GLY A 99 -1.07 -8.83 1.84
CA GLY A 99 -1.56 -7.51 1.47
C GLY A 99 -2.00 -7.47 0.00
N GLY A 100 -2.79 -6.48 -0.37
CA GLY A 100 -3.23 -6.23 -1.73
C GLY A 100 -2.09 -5.70 -2.62
N SER A 101 -2.17 -5.95 -3.91
CA SER A 101 -1.22 -5.40 -4.89
C SER A 101 -1.28 -3.87 -4.91
N GLY A 102 -0.16 -3.25 -5.17
CA GLY A 102 -0.12 -1.80 -5.44
C GLY A 102 -0.85 -1.45 -6.74
N SER A 103 -1.21 -0.18 -6.92
CA SER A 103 -1.70 0.32 -8.20
C SER A 103 -0.58 0.33 -9.25
N SER A 104 -0.94 0.11 -10.51
CA SER A 104 0.01 0.31 -11.61
C SER A 104 0.48 1.76 -11.66
N GLY A 105 1.74 1.97 -12.00
CA GLY A 105 2.24 3.32 -12.30
C GLY A 105 1.50 3.93 -13.50
N SER A 106 1.46 5.26 -13.56
CA SER A 106 0.99 5.96 -14.75
C SER A 106 2.03 5.88 -15.89
N ASN A 107 1.55 5.87 -17.13
CA ASN A 107 2.43 5.98 -18.27
C ASN A 107 3.19 7.32 -18.24
N GLY A 108 4.42 7.32 -18.73
CA GLY A 108 5.16 8.56 -18.93
C GLY A 108 4.41 9.51 -19.88
N SER A 109 4.65 10.81 -19.74
CA SER A 109 4.11 11.79 -20.68
C SER A 109 4.67 11.58 -22.09
N ALA A 110 3.85 11.82 -23.09
CA ALA A 110 4.32 11.81 -24.49
C ALA A 110 5.46 12.85 -24.67
N GLY A 111 6.47 12.48 -25.45
CA GLY A 111 7.55 13.41 -25.80
C GLY A 111 6.99 14.66 -26.47
N ALA A 112 7.65 15.79 -26.28
CA ALA A 112 7.28 17.03 -26.98
C ALA A 112 7.49 16.87 -28.49
N GLY A 113 6.58 17.40 -29.31
CA GLY A 113 6.71 17.40 -30.76
C GLY A 113 8.03 18.07 -31.21
N GLY A 114 8.60 17.64 -32.33
CA GLY A 114 9.77 18.28 -32.94
C GLY A 114 9.52 19.74 -33.29
N ASN A 115 10.56 20.54 -33.36
CA ASN A 115 10.45 21.90 -33.86
C ASN A 115 10.17 21.91 -35.39
N THR A 116 9.51 22.94 -35.86
CA THR A 116 9.32 23.13 -37.28
C THR A 116 10.69 23.52 -37.92
N GLY A 117 10.97 22.97 -39.11
CA GLY A 117 12.16 23.42 -39.89
C GLY A 117 12.01 24.87 -40.35
N GLY A 118 13.14 25.51 -40.57
CA GLY A 118 13.16 26.86 -41.13
C GLY A 118 12.77 26.89 -42.61
N ASN A 119 12.13 27.98 -43.05
CA ASN A 119 11.78 28.17 -44.46
C ASN A 119 13.05 28.30 -45.29
N GLY A 120 13.02 27.83 -46.50
CA GLY A 120 14.03 28.15 -47.51
C GLY A 120 13.99 29.65 -47.91
N GLY A 121 15.10 30.15 -48.42
CA GLY A 121 15.14 31.52 -48.97
C GLY A 121 14.21 31.67 -50.20
N ASN A 122 13.70 32.85 -50.39
CA ASN A 122 12.89 33.16 -51.57
C ASN A 122 13.71 32.97 -52.85
N GLY A 123 13.10 32.41 -53.87
CA GLY A 123 13.67 32.36 -55.23
C GLY A 123 13.92 33.80 -55.70
N CYS A 124 14.96 33.98 -56.50
CA CYS A 124 15.17 35.24 -57.16
C CYS A 124 14.36 35.31 -58.46
N GLU A 125 13.60 36.37 -58.62
CA GLU A 125 12.99 36.73 -59.91
C GLU A 125 13.80 37.85 -60.55
N ASN A 126 14.21 37.63 -61.76
CA ASN A 126 14.94 38.67 -62.47
C ASN A 126 13.93 39.60 -63.17
N SER A 127 14.04 40.89 -62.91
CA SER A 127 13.18 41.91 -63.53
C SER A 127 13.59 42.27 -64.98
N SER A 128 14.59 41.61 -65.55
CA SER A 128 15.05 41.82 -66.92
C SER A 128 14.70 40.64 -67.79
N ILE A 129 14.47 40.93 -69.08
CA ILE A 129 14.10 39.94 -70.15
C ILE A 129 15.23 38.95 -70.46
N PHE A 130 16.35 39.06 -69.85
CA PHE A 130 17.47 38.12 -70.01
C PHE A 130 17.69 37.37 -68.67
N CYS A 131 17.75 36.04 -68.73
CA CYS A 131 18.10 35.22 -67.58
C CYS A 131 19.55 35.52 -67.16
N ASP A 132 19.71 36.42 -66.21
CA ASP A 132 21.00 36.63 -65.57
C ASP A 132 21.19 35.60 -64.45
N THR A 133 22.40 35.27 -64.08
CA THR A 133 22.70 34.23 -63.11
C THR A 133 22.21 34.60 -61.72
N CYS A 134 21.05 34.09 -61.35
CA CYS A 134 20.58 34.12 -59.98
C CYS A 134 21.34 33.11 -59.10
N SER A 135 21.85 33.57 -57.98
CA SER A 135 22.42 32.65 -57.01
C SER A 135 21.31 31.81 -56.38
N GLN A 136 21.56 30.51 -56.22
CA GLN A 136 20.61 29.60 -55.61
C GLN A 136 20.24 30.09 -54.21
N PRO A 137 18.95 30.20 -53.88
CA PRO A 137 18.54 30.60 -52.55
C PRO A 137 19.00 29.56 -51.50
N ALA A 138 19.24 30.04 -50.27
CA ALA A 138 19.63 29.16 -49.18
C ALA A 138 18.55 28.11 -48.91
N ALA A 139 18.95 26.88 -48.75
CA ALA A 139 18.03 25.79 -48.35
C ALA A 139 17.46 26.07 -46.94
N GLY A 140 16.24 25.66 -46.70
CA GLY A 140 15.68 25.74 -45.38
C GLY A 140 16.49 24.94 -44.35
N THR A 141 16.56 25.42 -43.15
CA THR A 141 17.25 24.73 -42.05
C THR A 141 16.38 23.57 -41.51
N GLY A 142 16.98 22.43 -41.32
CA GLY A 142 16.28 21.30 -40.65
C GLY A 142 15.84 21.68 -39.25
N ALA A 143 14.83 21.03 -38.76
CA ALA A 143 14.41 21.15 -37.35
C ALA A 143 15.55 20.76 -36.41
N THR A 144 15.76 21.50 -35.32
CA THR A 144 16.73 21.11 -34.29
C THR A 144 16.24 19.90 -33.52
N ALA A 145 17.10 18.91 -33.35
CA ALA A 145 16.79 17.75 -32.51
C ALA A 145 16.57 18.20 -31.05
N ARG A 146 15.57 17.63 -30.38
CA ARG A 146 15.37 17.80 -28.94
C ARG A 146 16.10 16.69 -28.21
N SER A 147 16.82 17.05 -27.15
CA SER A 147 17.38 16.05 -26.24
C SER A 147 16.29 15.51 -25.32
N CYS A 148 16.27 14.19 -25.11
CA CYS A 148 15.53 13.61 -24.03
C CYS A 148 16.28 13.92 -22.72
N THR A 149 15.66 14.65 -21.80
CA THR A 149 16.13 14.86 -20.43
C THR A 149 15.35 14.01 -19.46
#